data_b9ad97917ca03e13657d2b29923d4a7e
#
_entry.id   b9ad97917ca03e13657d2b29923d4a7e
#
_cell.length_a   1.000
_cell.length_b   1.000
_cell.length_c   1.000
_cell.angle_alpha   90.00
_cell.angle_beta   90.00
_cell.angle_gamma   90.00
#
_symmetry.space_group_name_H-M   'P 1'
#
loop_
_entity.id
_entity.type
_entity.pdbx_description
1 polymer ?
#
loop_
_entity_poly.entity_id
_entity_poly.type
_entity_poly.pdbx_seq_one_letter_code
_entity_poly.pdbx_strand_id
1 'polypeptide(L)'
;ASDVYKRQILTWMSGSISLLNKVGSEVSVGQSIGAQSQEDARSFASHNITIALIISICWGGLLFIFAEPIIRIYELEDHITANAIQYLRIVSTGLPFVFLSAAFTGIYNAAGRSKVPFFISGTGLILNIVLDPLFIFGFGLGTNGAAYATWIAEASVFLIFVYQLRCRDALLGGFPFFTRLKKKYTRRIFKLGLPVATLNTLFAFVNMFLCRTASEQGGHIGLMTFTTGGQIEAITWNTSQGFSLSLIHISEPTRPEPI
;
A
#
# COMPACT_ATOMS: atom_id res chain seq x y z
N ALA A 1 -14.83 -8.12 20.39
CA ALA A 1 -15.38 -7.49 19.16
C ALA A 1 -14.81 -6.09 18.95
N SER A 2 -14.61 -5.30 20.02
CA SER A 2 -14.04 -3.93 20.00
C SER A 2 -12.65 -3.85 19.36
N ASP A 3 -11.85 -4.91 19.44
CA ASP A 3 -10.41 -4.87 19.13
C ASP A 3 -10.08 -5.06 17.64
N VAL A 4 -10.96 -5.70 16.88
CA VAL A 4 -10.74 -6.00 15.46
C VAL A 4 -10.78 -4.73 14.62
N TYR A 5 -11.76 -3.85 14.82
CA TYR A 5 -11.86 -2.61 14.04
C TYR A 5 -10.83 -1.55 14.45
N LYS A 6 -10.35 -1.59 15.71
CA LYS A 6 -9.31 -0.68 16.18
C LYS A 6 -7.96 -0.96 15.48
N ARG A 7 -7.59 -2.23 15.25
CA ARG A 7 -6.41 -2.61 14.48
C ARG A 7 -6.54 -2.22 13.00
N GLN A 8 -7.74 -2.31 12.45
CA GLN A 8 -8.03 -2.04 11.05
C GLN A 8 -7.75 -0.58 10.66
N ILE A 9 -7.93 0.38 11.60
CA ILE A 9 -7.67 1.80 11.36
C ILE A 9 -6.22 2.06 11.00
N LEU A 10 -5.26 1.52 11.75
CA LEU A 10 -3.82 1.74 11.50
C LEU A 10 -3.39 1.16 10.14
N THR A 11 -3.94 0.00 9.78
CA THR A 11 -3.69 -0.63 8.47
C THR A 11 -4.27 0.22 7.35
N TRP A 12 -5.50 0.71 7.50
CA TRP A 12 -6.14 1.56 6.49
C TRP A 12 -5.48 2.92 6.36
N MET A 13 -5.05 3.54 7.45
CA MET A 13 -4.27 4.77 7.40
C MET A 13 -2.94 4.57 6.67
N SER A 14 -2.21 3.50 6.98
CA SER A 14 -0.97 3.17 6.27
C SER A 14 -1.21 2.92 4.79
N GLY A 15 -2.28 2.19 4.43
CA GLY A 15 -2.74 1.99 3.06
C GLY A 15 -3.06 3.30 2.35
N SER A 16 -3.83 4.19 2.99
CA SER A 16 -4.19 5.51 2.43
C SER A 16 -2.97 6.38 2.16
N ILE A 17 -1.99 6.39 3.08
CA ILE A 17 -0.74 7.12 2.91
C ILE A 17 0.09 6.52 1.76
N SER A 18 0.15 5.19 1.62
CA SER A 18 0.88 4.54 0.52
C SER A 18 0.26 4.83 -0.86
N LEU A 19 -1.07 5.02 -0.92
CA LEU A 19 -1.78 5.41 -2.15
C LEU A 19 -1.33 6.77 -2.69
N LEU A 20 -0.89 7.70 -1.84
CA LEU A 20 -0.32 8.97 -2.28
C LEU A 20 0.83 8.73 -3.26
N ASN A 21 1.74 7.82 -2.91
CA ASN A 21 2.89 7.50 -3.74
C ASN A 21 2.51 6.68 -4.97
N LYS A 22 1.62 5.69 -4.82
CA LYS A 22 1.15 4.87 -5.94
C LYS A 22 0.49 5.73 -7.01
N VAL A 23 -0.52 6.53 -6.64
CA VAL A 23 -1.27 7.40 -7.55
C VAL A 23 -0.39 8.53 -8.08
N GLY A 24 0.45 9.12 -7.21
CA GLY A 24 1.43 10.13 -7.61
C GLY A 24 2.38 9.63 -8.71
N SER A 25 2.87 8.37 -8.60
CA SER A 25 3.64 7.69 -9.64
C SER A 25 2.82 7.47 -10.89
N GLU A 26 1.69 6.81 -10.75
CA GLU A 26 0.87 6.34 -11.86
C GLU A 26 0.45 7.50 -12.78
N VAL A 27 -0.01 8.59 -12.20
CA VAL A 27 -0.45 9.76 -12.98
C VAL A 27 0.70 10.59 -13.49
N SER A 28 1.70 10.94 -12.65
CA SER A 28 2.78 11.84 -13.08
C SER A 28 3.73 11.20 -14.09
N VAL A 29 4.08 9.93 -13.89
CA VAL A 29 4.91 9.17 -14.82
C VAL A 29 4.14 8.88 -16.10
N GLY A 30 2.86 8.46 -16.00
CA GLY A 30 2.02 8.17 -17.16
C GLY A 30 1.83 9.39 -18.08
N GLN A 31 1.54 10.56 -17.50
CA GLN A 31 1.44 11.81 -18.28
C GLN A 31 2.76 12.19 -18.95
N SER A 32 3.89 11.94 -18.30
CA SER A 32 5.20 12.23 -18.88
C SER A 32 5.55 11.27 -20.02
N ILE A 33 5.17 10.00 -19.90
CA ILE A 33 5.31 9.00 -20.98
C ILE A 33 4.41 9.39 -22.16
N GLY A 34 3.15 9.73 -21.92
CA GLY A 34 2.22 10.17 -22.96
C GLY A 34 2.64 11.45 -23.67
N ALA A 35 3.36 12.34 -22.97
CA ALA A 35 3.99 13.54 -23.55
C ALA A 35 5.34 13.26 -24.22
N GLN A 36 5.74 12.00 -24.33
CA GLN A 36 7.04 11.57 -24.89
C GLN A 36 8.28 12.17 -24.18
N SER A 37 8.11 12.66 -22.95
CA SER A 37 9.20 13.23 -22.14
C SER A 37 9.77 12.17 -21.21
N GLN A 38 10.71 11.38 -21.70
CA GLN A 38 11.38 10.34 -20.90
C GLN A 38 12.17 10.92 -19.72
N GLU A 39 12.74 12.12 -19.87
CA GLU A 39 13.49 12.79 -18.80
C GLU A 39 12.58 13.15 -17.61
N ASP A 40 11.42 13.75 -17.89
CA ASP A 40 10.44 14.05 -16.84
C ASP A 40 9.87 12.76 -16.21
N ALA A 41 9.61 11.72 -17.02
CA ALA A 41 9.14 10.43 -16.50
C ALA A 41 10.13 9.79 -15.52
N ARG A 42 11.44 9.78 -15.86
CA ARG A 42 12.53 9.32 -14.97
C ARG A 42 12.62 10.17 -13.70
N SER A 43 12.54 11.49 -13.88
CA SER A 43 12.59 12.42 -12.74
C SER A 43 11.42 12.21 -11.79
N PHE A 44 10.19 12.06 -12.29
CA PHE A 44 9.03 11.76 -11.46
C PHE A 44 9.14 10.39 -10.76
N ALA A 45 9.60 9.35 -11.46
CA ALA A 45 9.82 8.04 -10.86
C ALA A 45 10.83 8.09 -9.71
N SER A 46 11.99 8.74 -9.90
CA SER A 46 13.01 8.90 -8.86
C SER A 46 12.51 9.70 -7.66
N HIS A 47 11.82 10.83 -7.91
CA HIS A 47 11.25 11.64 -6.82
C HIS A 47 10.20 10.86 -6.03
N ASN A 48 9.36 10.09 -6.71
CA ASN A 48 8.31 9.33 -6.06
C ASN A 48 8.87 8.23 -5.16
N ILE A 49 9.88 7.49 -5.61
CA ILE A 49 10.58 6.49 -4.78
C ILE A 49 11.24 7.15 -3.57
N THR A 50 11.91 8.30 -3.78
CA THR A 50 12.53 9.04 -2.68
C THR A 50 11.49 9.52 -1.66
N ILE A 51 10.35 10.05 -2.13
CA ILE A 51 9.23 10.47 -1.27
C ILE A 51 8.64 9.27 -0.53
N ALA A 52 8.40 8.14 -1.23
CA ALA A 52 7.90 6.92 -0.62
C ALA A 52 8.78 6.44 0.53
N LEU A 53 10.10 6.45 0.34
CA LEU A 53 11.05 6.08 1.39
C LEU A 53 10.99 7.05 2.58
N ILE A 54 11.01 8.35 2.33
CA ILE A 54 10.95 9.35 3.41
C ILE A 54 9.65 9.21 4.22
N ILE A 55 8.50 9.16 3.53
CA ILE A 55 7.21 9.02 4.19
C ILE A 55 7.12 7.71 4.97
N SER A 56 7.58 6.60 4.40
CA SER A 56 7.54 5.29 5.07
C SER A 56 8.43 5.22 6.30
N ILE A 57 9.61 5.83 6.27
CA ILE A 57 10.50 5.92 7.44
C ILE A 57 9.88 6.82 8.51
N CYS A 58 9.34 7.98 8.13
CA CYS A 58 8.69 8.89 9.09
C CYS A 58 7.45 8.22 9.71
N TRP A 59 6.57 7.63 8.90
CA TRP A 59 5.36 6.97 9.36
C TRP A 59 5.66 5.69 10.16
N GLY A 60 6.54 4.83 9.65
CA GLY A 60 6.99 3.63 10.34
C GLY A 60 7.72 3.93 11.64
N GLY A 61 8.59 4.95 11.64
CA GLY A 61 9.26 5.43 12.85
C GLY A 61 8.28 5.97 13.88
N LEU A 62 7.27 6.72 13.46
CA LEU A 62 6.20 7.20 14.34
C LEU A 62 5.44 6.02 14.96
N LEU A 63 5.00 5.06 14.17
CA LEU A 63 4.29 3.88 14.67
C LEU A 63 5.17 3.01 15.57
N PHE A 64 6.47 2.89 15.28
CA PHE A 64 7.42 2.13 16.09
C PHE A 64 7.65 2.78 17.46
N ILE A 65 7.91 4.09 17.49
CA ILE A 65 8.18 4.85 18.72
C ILE A 65 6.92 4.95 19.59
N PHE A 66 5.78 5.23 18.97
CA PHE A 66 4.50 5.40 19.65
C PHE A 66 3.67 4.11 19.72
N ALA A 67 4.26 2.93 19.45
CA ALA A 67 3.55 1.66 19.50
C ALA A 67 2.88 1.42 20.86
N GLU A 68 3.59 1.69 21.95
CA GLU A 68 3.06 1.48 23.31
C GLU A 68 1.89 2.42 23.64
N PRO A 69 2.00 3.76 23.54
CA PRO A 69 0.87 4.62 23.82
C PRO A 69 -0.32 4.38 22.88
N ILE A 70 -0.08 4.07 21.61
CA ILE A 70 -1.14 3.73 20.64
C ILE A 70 -1.90 2.47 21.10
N ILE A 71 -1.19 1.41 21.48
CA ILE A 71 -1.83 0.16 21.88
C ILE A 71 -2.51 0.27 23.23
N ARG A 72 -1.95 1.05 24.18
CA ARG A 72 -2.57 1.28 25.50
C ARG A 72 -3.93 2.01 25.42
N ILE A 73 -4.17 2.83 24.39
CA ILE A 73 -5.49 3.45 24.14
C ILE A 73 -6.59 2.39 23.97
N TYR A 74 -6.21 1.16 23.60
CA TYR A 74 -7.17 0.09 23.35
C TYR A 74 -7.59 -0.68 24.61
N GLU A 75 -7.00 -0.42 25.78
CA GLU A 75 -7.34 -1.03 27.07
C GLU A 75 -7.43 -2.56 27.01
N LEU A 76 -6.43 -3.18 26.36
CA LEU A 76 -6.33 -4.64 26.22
C LEU A 76 -5.78 -5.26 27.52
N GLU A 77 -6.03 -6.53 27.73
CA GLU A 77 -5.40 -7.31 28.80
C GLU A 77 -3.86 -7.28 28.64
N ASP A 78 -3.13 -7.27 29.77
CA ASP A 78 -1.68 -7.03 29.78
C ASP A 78 -0.89 -7.97 28.87
N HIS A 79 -1.24 -9.26 28.83
CA HIS A 79 -0.56 -10.24 27.98
C HIS A 79 -0.83 -10.03 26.47
N ILE A 80 -2.01 -9.51 26.11
CA ILE A 80 -2.38 -9.17 24.74
C ILE A 80 -1.71 -7.86 24.34
N THR A 81 -1.64 -6.90 25.27
CA THR A 81 -0.99 -5.60 25.06
C THR A 81 0.48 -5.76 24.67
N ALA A 82 1.23 -6.59 25.38
CA ALA A 82 2.65 -6.83 25.08
C ALA A 82 2.85 -7.41 23.67
N ASN A 83 2.06 -8.41 23.30
CA ASN A 83 2.12 -9.02 21.97
C ASN A 83 1.70 -8.03 20.87
N ALA A 84 0.68 -7.20 21.12
CA ALA A 84 0.20 -6.21 20.15
C ALA A 84 1.24 -5.11 19.91
N ILE A 85 1.96 -4.66 20.95
CA ILE A 85 3.06 -3.69 20.83
C ILE A 85 4.18 -4.29 19.98
N GLN A 86 4.59 -5.52 20.26
CA GLN A 86 5.64 -6.20 19.51
C GLN A 86 5.23 -6.40 18.03
N TYR A 87 4.00 -6.86 17.79
CA TYR A 87 3.43 -6.99 16.45
C TYR A 87 3.50 -5.66 15.68
N LEU A 88 3.01 -4.57 16.28
CA LEU A 88 3.02 -3.25 15.65
C LEU A 88 4.45 -2.77 15.35
N ARG A 89 5.41 -3.00 16.24
CA ARG A 89 6.81 -2.67 16.02
C ARG A 89 7.40 -3.45 14.84
N ILE A 90 7.16 -4.75 14.74
CA ILE A 90 7.64 -5.58 13.62
C ILE A 90 7.05 -5.06 12.31
N VAL A 91 5.73 -4.88 12.22
CA VAL A 91 5.05 -4.41 11.01
C VAL A 91 5.55 -3.02 10.62
N SER A 92 5.78 -2.12 11.59
CA SER A 92 6.28 -0.77 11.34
C SER A 92 7.61 -0.75 10.61
N THR A 93 8.51 -1.69 10.92
CA THR A 93 9.80 -1.83 10.20
C THR A 93 9.65 -2.35 8.78
N GLY A 94 8.52 -2.99 8.44
CA GLY A 94 8.18 -3.47 7.09
C GLY A 94 7.56 -2.39 6.18
N LEU A 95 7.07 -1.29 6.74
CA LEU A 95 6.40 -0.24 5.95
C LEU A 95 7.23 0.34 4.80
N PRO A 96 8.56 0.49 4.89
CA PRO A 96 9.37 0.91 3.75
C PRO A 96 9.23 -0.03 2.55
N PHE A 97 9.16 -1.34 2.75
CA PHE A 97 8.97 -2.29 1.66
C PHE A 97 7.60 -2.12 1.01
N VAL A 98 6.54 -1.99 1.80
CA VAL A 98 5.16 -1.77 1.33
C VAL A 98 5.05 -0.50 0.49
N PHE A 99 5.57 0.63 1.00
CA PHE A 99 5.47 1.92 0.31
C PHE A 99 6.28 1.96 -0.97
N LEU A 100 7.49 1.39 -0.96
CA LEU A 100 8.32 1.31 -2.15
C LEU A 100 7.72 0.38 -3.20
N SER A 101 7.16 -0.76 -2.79
CA SER A 101 6.45 -1.67 -3.69
C SER A 101 5.21 -1.01 -4.32
N ALA A 102 4.47 -0.20 -3.56
CA ALA A 102 3.35 0.59 -4.08
C ALA A 102 3.81 1.63 -5.12
N ALA A 103 4.93 2.32 -4.86
CA ALA A 103 5.52 3.27 -5.80
C ALA A 103 5.99 2.59 -7.09
N PHE A 104 6.65 1.42 -7.00
CA PHE A 104 7.03 0.61 -8.16
C PHE A 104 5.82 0.14 -8.96
N THR A 105 4.77 -0.33 -8.28
CA THR A 105 3.51 -0.71 -8.91
C THR A 105 2.93 0.43 -9.73
N GLY A 106 2.90 1.66 -9.18
CA GLY A 106 2.44 2.85 -9.89
C GLY A 106 3.28 3.16 -11.15
N ILE A 107 4.62 3.00 -11.07
CA ILE A 107 5.51 3.22 -12.21
C ILE A 107 5.26 2.19 -13.31
N TYR A 108 5.09 0.91 -12.96
CA TYR A 108 4.78 -0.15 -13.94
C TYR A 108 3.41 0.04 -14.59
N ASN A 109 2.39 0.40 -13.80
CA ASN A 109 1.06 0.71 -14.32
C ASN A 109 1.09 1.89 -15.28
N ALA A 110 1.80 2.97 -14.92
CA ALA A 110 2.00 4.13 -15.77
C ALA A 110 2.66 3.80 -17.12
N ALA A 111 3.53 2.80 -17.14
CA ALA A 111 4.19 2.31 -18.35
C ALA A 111 3.36 1.27 -19.12
N GLY A 112 2.10 1.01 -18.74
CA GLY A 112 1.23 0.02 -19.37
C GLY A 112 1.62 -1.44 -19.10
N ARG A 113 2.46 -1.70 -18.09
CA ARG A 113 3.02 -3.04 -17.78
C ARG A 113 2.46 -3.62 -16.48
N SER A 114 1.15 -3.50 -16.27
CA SER A 114 0.43 -3.93 -15.06
C SER A 114 0.55 -5.43 -14.76
N LYS A 115 0.88 -6.26 -15.75
CA LYS A 115 1.15 -7.70 -15.53
C LYS A 115 2.33 -7.93 -14.60
N VAL A 116 3.36 -7.09 -14.64
CA VAL A 116 4.58 -7.25 -13.83
C VAL A 116 4.26 -7.12 -12.33
N PRO A 117 3.67 -6.01 -11.85
CA PRO A 117 3.31 -5.91 -10.44
C PRO A 117 2.27 -6.96 -10.00
N PHE A 118 1.37 -7.38 -10.91
CA PHE A 118 0.43 -8.45 -10.60
C PHE A 118 1.13 -9.76 -10.21
N PHE A 119 2.08 -10.23 -11.02
CA PHE A 119 2.82 -11.46 -10.70
C PHE A 119 3.74 -11.31 -9.51
N ILE A 120 4.39 -10.15 -9.34
CA ILE A 120 5.27 -9.90 -8.19
C ILE A 120 4.46 -9.88 -6.89
N SER A 121 3.34 -9.14 -6.85
CA SER A 121 2.46 -9.11 -5.68
C SER A 121 1.81 -10.48 -5.41
N GLY A 122 1.43 -11.21 -6.47
CA GLY A 122 0.92 -12.57 -6.36
C GLY A 122 1.93 -13.52 -5.72
N THR A 123 3.21 -13.41 -6.07
CA THR A 123 4.29 -14.18 -5.42
C THR A 123 4.39 -13.86 -3.93
N GLY A 124 4.29 -12.57 -3.56
CA GLY A 124 4.28 -12.15 -2.15
C GLY A 124 3.10 -12.72 -1.38
N LEU A 125 1.91 -12.72 -1.98
CA LEU A 125 0.72 -13.30 -1.38
C LEU A 125 0.88 -14.81 -1.14
N ILE A 126 1.36 -15.55 -2.14
CA ILE A 126 1.61 -17.00 -1.99
C ILE A 126 2.65 -17.25 -0.89
N LEU A 127 3.71 -16.46 -0.87
CA LEU A 127 4.75 -16.58 0.15
C LEU A 127 4.17 -16.32 1.55
N ASN A 128 3.34 -15.30 1.72
CA ASN A 128 2.67 -15.01 2.98
C ASN A 128 1.75 -16.15 3.43
N ILE A 129 0.92 -16.71 2.53
CA ILE A 129 0.05 -17.86 2.82
C ILE A 129 0.85 -19.08 3.33
N VAL A 130 2.05 -19.31 2.81
CA VAL A 130 2.92 -20.42 3.24
C VAL A 130 3.64 -20.10 4.54
N LEU A 131 4.14 -18.88 4.69
CA LEU A 131 4.90 -18.47 5.87
C LEU A 131 4.03 -18.26 7.11
N ASP A 132 2.79 -17.80 6.96
CA ASP A 132 1.88 -17.57 8.10
C ASP A 132 1.72 -18.84 8.96
N PRO A 133 1.25 -20.00 8.44
CA PRO A 133 1.11 -21.20 9.25
C PRO A 133 2.45 -21.72 9.77
N LEU A 134 3.53 -21.56 8.99
CA LEU A 134 4.86 -22.00 9.41
C LEU A 134 5.35 -21.22 10.64
N PHE A 135 5.22 -19.89 10.64
CA PHE A 135 5.67 -19.05 11.75
C PHE A 135 4.71 -19.09 12.94
N ILE A 136 3.40 -19.15 12.68
CA ILE A 136 2.39 -19.17 13.75
C ILE A 136 2.41 -20.51 14.50
N PHE A 137 2.36 -21.61 13.77
CA PHE A 137 2.20 -22.95 14.34
C PHE A 137 3.52 -23.74 14.37
N GLY A 138 4.31 -23.70 13.28
CA GLY A 138 5.56 -24.45 13.18
C GLY A 138 6.61 -23.95 14.16
N PHE A 139 6.82 -22.65 14.25
CA PHE A 139 7.76 -22.04 15.22
C PHE A 139 7.08 -21.60 16.52
N GLY A 140 5.76 -21.71 16.65
CA GLY A 140 5.04 -21.38 17.87
C GLY A 140 5.04 -19.88 18.23
N LEU A 141 5.29 -18.99 17.27
CA LEU A 141 5.42 -17.54 17.50
C LEU A 141 4.06 -16.82 17.63
N GLY A 142 2.96 -17.52 17.42
CA GLY A 142 1.61 -16.95 17.55
C GLY A 142 1.42 -15.73 16.65
N THR A 143 0.82 -14.67 17.18
CA THR A 143 0.53 -13.44 16.42
C THR A 143 1.79 -12.74 15.90
N ASN A 144 2.90 -12.81 16.60
CA ASN A 144 4.17 -12.26 16.15
C ASN A 144 4.72 -13.02 14.92
N GLY A 145 4.43 -14.33 14.83
CA GLY A 145 4.74 -15.14 13.65
C GLY A 145 4.11 -14.57 12.37
N ALA A 146 2.83 -14.18 12.42
CA ALA A 146 2.16 -13.52 11.30
C ALA A 146 2.83 -12.19 10.91
N ALA A 147 3.30 -11.40 11.89
CA ALA A 147 4.03 -10.16 11.60
C ALA A 147 5.35 -10.43 10.87
N TYR A 148 6.12 -11.43 11.28
CA TYR A 148 7.36 -11.81 10.60
C TYR A 148 7.11 -12.39 9.21
N ALA A 149 6.09 -13.21 9.04
CA ALA A 149 5.70 -13.76 7.73
C ALA A 149 5.35 -12.64 6.74
N THR A 150 4.51 -11.69 7.17
CA THR A 150 4.17 -10.50 6.38
C THR A 150 5.41 -9.67 6.06
N TRP A 151 6.28 -9.43 7.04
CA TRP A 151 7.51 -8.67 6.84
C TRP A 151 8.41 -9.31 5.78
N ILE A 152 8.60 -10.64 5.85
CA ILE A 152 9.41 -11.39 4.87
C ILE A 152 8.77 -11.36 3.50
N ALA A 153 7.44 -11.54 3.41
CA ALA A 153 6.71 -11.50 2.15
C ALA A 153 6.86 -10.13 1.46
N GLU A 154 6.65 -9.03 2.19
CA GLU A 154 6.79 -7.68 1.66
C GLU A 154 8.23 -7.32 1.28
N ALA A 155 9.21 -7.74 2.09
CA ALA A 155 10.62 -7.59 1.76
C ALA A 155 10.97 -8.35 0.48
N SER A 156 10.43 -9.56 0.29
CA SER A 156 10.62 -10.37 -0.91
C SER A 156 10.02 -9.69 -2.15
N VAL A 157 8.80 -9.17 -2.04
CA VAL A 157 8.14 -8.40 -3.10
C VAL A 157 9.01 -7.20 -3.51
N PHE A 158 9.49 -6.43 -2.55
CA PHE A 158 10.37 -5.30 -2.81
C PHE A 158 11.66 -5.72 -3.52
N LEU A 159 12.33 -6.77 -3.05
CA LEU A 159 13.55 -7.28 -3.67
C LEU A 159 13.33 -7.77 -5.10
N ILE A 160 12.19 -8.43 -5.36
CA ILE A 160 11.82 -8.87 -6.71
C ILE A 160 11.58 -7.65 -7.61
N PHE A 161 10.92 -6.59 -7.13
CA PHE A 161 10.77 -5.35 -7.89
C PHE A 161 12.12 -4.71 -8.22
N VAL A 162 13.04 -4.62 -7.25
CA VAL A 162 14.38 -4.07 -7.47
C VAL A 162 15.15 -4.91 -8.50
N TYR A 163 15.12 -6.24 -8.37
CA TYR A 163 15.76 -7.14 -9.32
C TYR A 163 15.17 -7.00 -10.71
N GLN A 164 13.85 -7.02 -10.84
CA GLN A 164 13.16 -6.85 -12.11
C GLN A 164 13.53 -5.54 -12.80
N LEU A 165 13.52 -4.43 -12.06
CA LEU A 165 13.81 -3.09 -12.58
C LEU A 165 15.28 -2.89 -12.97
N ARG A 166 16.21 -3.53 -12.24
CA ARG A 166 17.66 -3.35 -12.45
C ARG A 166 18.27 -4.35 -13.40
N CYS A 167 17.80 -5.61 -13.34
CA CYS A 167 18.46 -6.71 -14.03
C CYS A 167 17.73 -7.20 -15.27
N ARG A 168 16.40 -7.08 -15.30
CA ARG A 168 15.59 -7.61 -16.41
C ARG A 168 14.91 -6.55 -17.25
N ASP A 169 14.69 -5.39 -16.71
CA ASP A 169 13.80 -4.41 -17.30
C ASP A 169 14.37 -3.00 -17.15
N ALA A 170 15.00 -2.51 -18.21
CA ALA A 170 15.49 -1.14 -18.26
C ALA A 170 14.34 -0.11 -18.41
N LEU A 171 13.24 -0.29 -17.66
CA LEU A 171 12.11 0.61 -17.67
C LEU A 171 12.61 2.03 -17.43
N LEU A 172 12.18 2.97 -18.27
CA LEU A 172 12.64 4.35 -18.27
C LEU A 172 14.17 4.50 -18.37
N GLY A 173 14.87 3.46 -18.89
CA GLY A 173 16.32 3.53 -19.13
C GLY A 173 17.17 3.64 -17.86
N GLY A 174 16.79 2.96 -16.79
CA GLY A 174 17.62 2.85 -15.59
C GLY A 174 17.71 4.11 -14.76
N PHE A 175 16.56 4.71 -14.39
CA PHE A 175 16.53 5.91 -13.54
C PHE A 175 17.13 5.67 -12.15
N PRO A 176 17.72 6.69 -11.49
CA PRO A 176 18.23 6.58 -10.13
C PRO A 176 17.06 6.45 -9.14
N PHE A 177 17.16 5.53 -8.16
CA PHE A 177 16.09 5.36 -7.14
C PHE A 177 16.02 6.53 -6.18
N PHE A 178 17.16 7.17 -5.88
CA PHE A 178 17.23 8.29 -4.96
C PHE A 178 17.72 9.54 -5.65
N THR A 179 17.05 10.65 -5.39
CA THR A 179 17.40 11.94 -5.97
C THR A 179 17.12 13.08 -4.99
N ARG A 180 17.80 14.20 -5.18
CA ARG A 180 17.48 15.43 -4.43
C ARG A 180 16.10 15.92 -4.85
N LEU A 181 15.20 16.10 -3.86
CA LEU A 181 13.83 16.52 -4.11
C LEU A 181 13.79 17.95 -4.68
N LYS A 182 13.28 18.07 -5.90
CA LYS A 182 13.01 19.35 -6.56
C LYS A 182 11.54 19.74 -6.36
N LYS A 183 11.28 20.98 -5.97
CA LYS A 183 9.93 21.51 -5.68
C LYS A 183 8.94 21.29 -6.83
N LYS A 184 9.37 21.38 -8.09
CA LYS A 184 8.53 21.15 -9.29
C LYS A 184 7.87 19.77 -9.25
N TYR A 185 8.66 18.70 -9.08
CA TYR A 185 8.19 17.31 -9.12
C TYR A 185 7.45 16.94 -7.84
N THR A 186 8.01 17.28 -6.68
CA THR A 186 7.41 17.01 -5.37
C THR A 186 6.02 17.63 -5.25
N ARG A 187 5.87 18.93 -5.59
CA ARG A 187 4.56 19.61 -5.52
C ARG A 187 3.52 18.93 -6.41
N ARG A 188 3.91 18.45 -7.61
CA ARG A 188 2.99 17.80 -8.53
C ARG A 188 2.55 16.43 -8.00
N ILE A 189 3.47 15.63 -7.48
CA ILE A 189 3.16 14.32 -6.86
C ILE A 189 2.17 14.49 -5.71
N PHE A 190 2.43 15.43 -4.80
CA PHE A 190 1.51 15.71 -3.69
C PHE A 190 0.17 16.26 -4.17
N LYS A 191 0.14 17.15 -5.18
CA LYS A 191 -1.11 17.69 -5.73
C LYS A 191 -1.99 16.59 -6.33
N LEU A 192 -1.40 15.53 -6.89
CA LEU A 192 -2.13 14.42 -7.50
C LEU A 192 -2.49 13.33 -6.47
N GLY A 193 -1.57 12.99 -5.59
CA GLY A 193 -1.76 11.89 -4.64
C GLY A 193 -2.53 12.28 -3.38
N LEU A 194 -2.38 13.52 -2.89
CA LEU A 194 -2.99 13.95 -1.63
C LEU A 194 -4.54 13.91 -1.65
N PRO A 195 -5.23 14.37 -2.70
CA PRO A 195 -6.70 14.28 -2.74
C PRO A 195 -7.19 12.83 -2.64
N VAL A 196 -6.53 11.89 -3.32
CA VAL A 196 -6.88 10.47 -3.29
C VAL A 196 -6.60 9.87 -1.91
N ALA A 197 -5.45 10.16 -1.31
CA ALA A 197 -5.13 9.73 0.04
C ALA A 197 -6.12 10.29 1.07
N THR A 198 -6.49 11.56 0.96
CA THR A 198 -7.49 12.20 1.84
C THR A 198 -8.85 11.55 1.69
N LEU A 199 -9.31 11.31 0.45
CA LEU A 199 -10.58 10.64 0.19
C LEU A 199 -10.61 9.24 0.82
N ASN A 200 -9.56 8.45 0.62
CA ASN A 200 -9.46 7.10 1.22
C ASN A 200 -9.41 7.17 2.76
N THR A 201 -8.74 8.16 3.33
CA THR A 201 -8.72 8.36 4.78
C THR A 201 -10.11 8.71 5.31
N LEU A 202 -10.86 9.59 4.63
CA LEU A 202 -12.25 9.89 4.99
C LEU A 202 -13.15 8.65 4.88
N PHE A 203 -13.00 7.86 3.83
CA PHE A 203 -13.68 6.57 3.70
C PHE A 203 -13.37 5.63 4.86
N ALA A 204 -12.11 5.56 5.30
CA ALA A 204 -11.71 4.75 6.44
C ALA A 204 -12.39 5.21 7.73
N PHE A 205 -12.49 6.52 7.97
CA PHE A 205 -13.23 7.06 9.11
C PHE A 205 -14.73 6.74 9.06
N VAL A 206 -15.36 6.93 7.91
CA VAL A 206 -16.80 6.59 7.73
C VAL A 206 -17.03 5.11 8.00
N ASN A 207 -16.22 4.22 7.44
CA ASN A 207 -16.31 2.77 7.70
C ASN A 207 -16.10 2.43 9.18
N MET A 208 -15.22 3.15 9.87
CA MET A 208 -15.03 2.98 11.32
C MET A 208 -16.31 3.31 12.10
N PHE A 209 -16.97 4.44 11.78
CA PHE A 209 -18.24 4.81 12.43
C PHE A 209 -19.35 3.80 12.14
N LEU A 210 -19.47 3.36 10.88
CA LEU A 210 -20.45 2.34 10.49
C LEU A 210 -20.20 1.00 11.20
N CYS A 211 -18.93 0.57 11.26
CA CYS A 211 -18.54 -0.64 11.98
C CYS A 211 -18.85 -0.56 13.47
N ARG A 212 -18.61 0.59 14.08
CA ARG A 212 -18.95 0.85 15.49
C ARG A 212 -20.47 0.78 15.71
N THR A 213 -21.24 1.47 14.88
CA THR A 213 -22.72 1.44 14.96
C THR A 213 -23.28 0.02 14.77
N ALA A 214 -22.74 -0.73 13.80
CA ALA A 214 -23.13 -2.12 13.59
C ALA A 214 -22.82 -3.01 14.82
N SER A 215 -21.69 -2.76 15.49
CA SER A 215 -21.32 -3.46 16.72
C SER A 215 -22.22 -3.07 17.91
N GLU A 216 -22.53 -1.78 18.07
CA GLU A 216 -23.36 -1.28 19.17
C GLU A 216 -24.82 -1.74 19.04
N GLN A 217 -25.38 -1.77 17.84
CA GLN A 217 -26.79 -2.12 17.60
C GLN A 217 -27.01 -3.61 17.38
N GLY A 218 -26.09 -4.29 16.69
CA GLY A 218 -26.23 -5.72 16.32
C GLY A 218 -25.27 -6.66 17.07
N GLY A 219 -24.48 -6.13 18.01
CA GLY A 219 -23.50 -6.92 18.75
C GLY A 219 -22.48 -7.61 17.84
N HIS A 220 -22.10 -8.84 18.22
CA HIS A 220 -21.14 -9.64 17.45
C HIS A 220 -21.66 -10.01 16.05
N ILE A 221 -22.95 -10.28 15.92
CA ILE A 221 -23.59 -10.65 14.63
C ILE A 221 -23.59 -9.43 13.69
N GLY A 222 -23.98 -8.26 14.17
CA GLY A 222 -23.95 -7.02 13.39
C GLY A 222 -22.55 -6.70 12.87
N LEU A 223 -21.52 -6.84 13.72
CA LEU A 223 -20.13 -6.65 13.34
C LEU A 223 -19.66 -7.65 12.27
N MET A 224 -19.98 -8.95 12.46
CA MET A 224 -19.64 -9.99 11.49
C MET A 224 -20.32 -9.76 10.14
N THR A 225 -21.60 -9.40 10.13
CA THR A 225 -22.36 -9.12 8.92
C THR A 225 -21.77 -7.93 8.17
N PHE A 226 -21.45 -6.83 8.87
CA PHE A 226 -20.85 -5.66 8.27
C PHE A 226 -19.48 -5.96 7.66
N THR A 227 -18.61 -6.64 8.39
CA THR A 227 -17.25 -6.97 7.90
C THR A 227 -17.27 -7.95 6.74
N THR A 228 -18.13 -8.98 6.78
CA THR A 228 -18.27 -9.94 5.68
C THR A 228 -18.89 -9.28 4.45
N GLY A 229 -19.92 -8.45 4.64
CA GLY A 229 -20.51 -7.63 3.56
C GLY A 229 -19.48 -6.74 2.89
N GLY A 230 -18.63 -6.07 3.68
CA GLY A 230 -17.54 -5.25 3.16
C GLY A 230 -16.49 -6.03 2.36
N GLN A 231 -16.23 -7.29 2.71
CA GLN A 231 -15.33 -8.14 1.90
C GLN A 231 -15.95 -8.52 0.54
N ILE A 232 -17.24 -8.78 0.50
CA ILE A 232 -17.98 -9.04 -0.76
C ILE A 232 -18.01 -7.78 -1.63
N GLU A 233 -18.27 -6.63 -1.02
CA GLU A 233 -18.23 -5.33 -1.71
C GLU A 233 -16.84 -5.04 -2.29
N ALA A 234 -15.77 -5.37 -1.55
CA ALA A 234 -14.39 -5.20 -2.00
C ALA A 234 -14.08 -5.99 -3.27
N ILE A 235 -14.71 -7.15 -3.49
CA ILE A 235 -14.56 -7.92 -4.75
C ILE A 235 -15.11 -7.10 -5.92
N THR A 236 -16.31 -6.53 -5.78
CA THR A 236 -16.94 -5.69 -6.81
C THR A 236 -16.12 -4.44 -7.07
N TRP A 237 -15.63 -3.79 -6.02
CA TRP A 237 -14.79 -2.60 -6.11
C TRP A 237 -13.47 -2.88 -6.85
N ASN A 238 -12.74 -3.92 -6.45
CA ASN A 238 -11.47 -4.29 -7.08
C ASN A 238 -11.66 -4.72 -8.54
N THR A 239 -12.74 -5.43 -8.86
CA THR A 239 -13.09 -5.81 -10.23
C THR A 239 -13.36 -4.56 -11.08
N SER A 240 -14.13 -3.61 -10.57
CA SER A 240 -14.41 -2.33 -11.23
C SER A 240 -13.13 -1.53 -11.51
N GLN A 241 -12.20 -1.50 -10.55
CA GLN A 241 -10.88 -0.87 -10.72
C GLN A 241 -10.06 -1.54 -11.83
N GLY A 242 -10.11 -2.87 -11.91
CA GLY A 242 -9.45 -3.62 -12.99
C GLY A 242 -10.00 -3.28 -14.38
N PHE A 243 -11.32 -3.18 -14.52
CA PHE A 243 -11.96 -2.74 -15.77
C PHE A 243 -11.61 -1.29 -16.12
N SER A 244 -11.62 -0.39 -15.14
CA SER A 244 -11.23 1.01 -15.33
C SER A 244 -9.80 1.14 -15.88
N LEU A 245 -8.86 0.38 -15.33
CA LEU A 245 -7.48 0.36 -15.81
C LEU A 245 -7.37 -0.19 -17.25
N SER A 246 -8.17 -1.21 -17.59
CA SER A 246 -8.24 -1.79 -18.94
C SER A 246 -8.81 -0.81 -19.97
N LEU A 247 -9.85 -0.02 -19.61
CA LEU A 247 -10.45 0.98 -20.49
C LEU A 247 -9.49 2.10 -20.89
N ILE A 248 -8.56 2.49 -20.02
CA ILE A 248 -7.53 3.48 -20.36
C ILE A 248 -6.69 3.00 -21.54
N HIS A 249 -6.36 1.72 -21.61
CA HIS A 249 -5.58 1.13 -22.70
C HIS A 249 -6.39 0.97 -24.00
N ILE A 250 -7.72 0.88 -23.92
CA ILE A 250 -8.58 0.72 -25.08
C ILE A 250 -8.91 2.08 -25.72
N SER A 251 -9.03 3.13 -24.92
CA SER A 251 -9.41 4.48 -25.38
C SER A 251 -8.26 5.31 -25.96
N GLU A 252 -7.02 4.99 -25.66
CA GLU A 252 -5.85 5.72 -26.19
C GLU A 252 -5.62 5.52 -27.72
N PRO A 253 -5.84 4.34 -28.33
CA PRO A 253 -5.64 4.16 -29.77
C PRO A 253 -6.62 4.95 -30.66
N THR A 254 -7.70 5.51 -30.09
CA THR A 254 -8.74 6.20 -30.86
C THR A 254 -8.61 7.74 -30.85
N ARG A 255 -7.55 8.29 -30.25
CA ARG A 255 -7.24 9.71 -30.43
C ARG A 255 -6.66 9.90 -31.84
N PRO A 256 -7.32 10.68 -32.73
CA PRO A 256 -6.69 11.07 -33.98
C PRO A 256 -5.40 11.82 -33.66
N GLU A 257 -4.31 11.48 -34.34
CA GLU A 257 -3.08 12.28 -34.28
C GLU A 257 -3.43 13.72 -34.66
N PRO A 258 -2.95 14.71 -33.89
CA PRO A 258 -3.13 16.10 -34.30
C PRO A 258 -2.38 16.30 -35.63
N ILE A 259 -3.16 16.68 -36.65
CA ILE A 259 -2.68 17.08 -38.00
C ILE A 259 -1.82 18.33 -37.86
#